data_ad9a211d27239d4588ccb30666b66acb
#
_entry.id   ad9a211d27239d4588ccb30666b66acb
#
_cell.length_a   1.000
_cell.length_b   1.000
_cell.length_c   1.000
_cell.angle_alpha   90.00
_cell.angle_beta   90.00
_cell.angle_gamma   90.00
#
_symmetry.space_group_name_H-M   'P 1'
#
loop_
_entity.id
_entity.type
_entity.pdbx_description
1 polymer ?
#
loop_
_entity_poly.entity_id
_entity_poly.type
_entity_poly.pdbx_seq_one_letter_code
_entity_poly.pdbx_strand_id
1 'polypeptide(L)'
;MNRKHIQPSALCALPLMLACLACTLACKWQGNVRSVLAVPQTPIYSDSTQWHIIDRHAPIDLFYIVSTETGDYLFNGVPCHYADTYNDSIRRLLYAEMVGVDEIMSNQLNYFSPYYRQCTLQSFTSSDLMQKRIPLAMGDVRRAFAHYLHHLNGGRPFILAGFSQGAYAVVELLKEMDSATIRRMVAAYVIGWHVTAHDLAQTPNLRPAQDSADLGVTICYNSVRDNSCAIPLISEDNCVAINPVNWRTDATPAKLISPISPDTVTVTLDTNTLLMTVEGYSRTDYVLPLIGREGNYHSLEISLYQQCLRRNIALRAERFVTRSHHD
;
A
#
# COMPACT_ATOMS: atom_id res chain seq x y z
N MET A 1 22.99 10.81 -44.41
CA MET A 1 22.57 11.27 -43.04
C MET A 1 21.45 10.35 -42.56
N ASN A 2 21.80 9.28 -41.84
CA ASN A 2 20.85 8.29 -41.34
C ASN A 2 20.42 8.66 -39.93
N ARG A 3 19.19 9.10 -39.80
CA ARG A 3 18.55 9.22 -38.43
C ARG A 3 18.10 7.83 -38.03
N LYS A 4 18.78 7.24 -37.05
CA LYS A 4 18.32 6.06 -36.36
C LYS A 4 17.15 6.47 -35.46
N HIS A 5 15.95 5.94 -35.76
CA HIS A 5 14.83 5.94 -34.84
C HIS A 5 15.20 5.07 -33.62
N ILE A 6 15.31 5.69 -32.47
CA ILE A 6 15.37 5.00 -31.19
C ILE A 6 13.92 4.65 -30.83
N GLN A 7 13.58 3.37 -30.89
CA GLN A 7 12.32 2.86 -30.31
C GLN A 7 12.38 3.03 -28.80
N PRO A 8 11.28 3.46 -28.16
CA PRO A 8 11.20 3.45 -26.71
C PRO A 8 11.22 1.99 -26.25
N SER A 9 12.19 1.66 -25.41
CA SER A 9 12.28 0.38 -24.72
C SER A 9 10.96 0.10 -24.01
N ALA A 10 10.34 -1.03 -24.33
CA ALA A 10 9.23 -1.57 -23.59
C ALA A 10 9.68 -1.73 -22.13
N LEU A 11 9.17 -0.88 -21.24
CA LEU A 11 9.22 -1.13 -19.80
C LEU A 11 8.48 -2.45 -19.57
N CYS A 12 9.25 -3.50 -19.32
CA CYS A 12 8.73 -4.75 -18.81
C CYS A 12 7.94 -4.42 -17.54
N ALA A 13 6.62 -4.63 -17.61
CA ALA A 13 5.83 -4.80 -16.43
C ALA A 13 6.45 -5.98 -15.66
N LEU A 14 7.20 -5.68 -14.59
CA LEU A 14 7.59 -6.72 -13.64
C LEU A 14 6.28 -7.23 -13.02
N PRO A 15 5.92 -8.51 -13.23
CA PRO A 15 4.93 -9.10 -12.36
C PRO A 15 5.54 -9.11 -10.96
N LEU A 16 4.83 -8.60 -9.97
CA LEU A 16 5.08 -8.92 -8.56
C LEU A 16 4.93 -10.46 -8.45
N MET A 17 5.99 -11.19 -8.75
CA MET A 17 6.04 -12.62 -8.51
C MET A 17 6.52 -12.82 -7.08
N LEU A 18 5.58 -13.01 -6.16
CA LEU A 18 5.85 -13.73 -4.91
C LEU A 18 6.42 -15.11 -5.30
N ALA A 19 7.73 -15.25 -5.26
CA ALA A 19 8.37 -16.55 -5.37
C ALA A 19 8.20 -17.28 -4.02
N CYS A 20 6.98 -17.71 -3.70
CA CYS A 20 6.74 -18.62 -2.59
C CYS A 20 7.22 -20.02 -2.96
N LEU A 21 8.45 -20.35 -2.61
CA LEU A 21 8.87 -21.76 -2.52
C LEU A 21 8.11 -22.40 -1.34
N ALA A 22 7.03 -23.09 -1.65
CA ALA A 22 6.31 -23.91 -0.70
C ALA A 22 7.16 -25.15 -0.37
N CYS A 23 7.92 -25.12 0.72
CA CYS A 23 8.43 -26.33 1.37
C CYS A 23 7.34 -26.87 2.31
N THR A 24 6.54 -27.80 1.82
CA THR A 24 5.65 -28.61 2.64
C THR A 24 6.47 -29.68 3.37
N LEU A 25 6.89 -29.42 4.59
CA LEU A 25 7.33 -30.43 5.54
C LEU A 25 6.25 -30.57 6.63
N ALA A 26 5.35 -31.53 6.41
CA ALA A 26 4.42 -31.97 7.44
C ALA A 26 5.18 -32.85 8.44
N CYS A 27 5.68 -32.28 9.52
CA CYS A 27 6.05 -33.01 10.73
C CYS A 27 4.92 -32.91 11.75
N LYS A 28 4.21 -34.02 11.96
CA LYS A 28 3.36 -34.20 13.14
C LYS A 28 4.26 -34.27 14.38
N TRP A 29 4.24 -33.21 15.16
CA TRP A 29 4.77 -33.23 16.53
C TRP A 29 3.60 -32.98 17.50
N GLN A 30 3.19 -34.02 18.23
CA GLN A 30 2.36 -33.89 19.42
C GLN A 30 3.26 -33.70 20.62
N GLY A 31 3.30 -32.51 21.14
CA GLY A 31 3.93 -32.15 22.40
C GLY A 31 3.56 -30.71 22.73
N ASN A 32 3.04 -30.46 23.93
CA ASN A 32 2.77 -29.12 24.49
C ASN A 32 4.09 -28.36 24.72
N VAL A 33 4.79 -28.03 23.65
CA VAL A 33 5.87 -27.06 23.65
C VAL A 33 5.23 -25.76 23.21
N ARG A 34 5.21 -24.74 24.07
CA ARG A 34 5.01 -23.35 23.62
C ARG A 34 6.05 -23.15 22.53
N SER A 35 5.63 -23.14 21.26
CA SER A 35 6.52 -22.87 20.15
C SER A 35 7.08 -21.48 20.37
N VAL A 36 8.36 -21.41 20.72
CA VAL A 36 9.07 -20.13 20.77
C VAL A 36 9.07 -19.61 19.34
N LEU A 37 8.34 -18.53 19.08
CA LEU A 37 8.33 -17.87 17.78
C LEU A 37 9.55 -16.95 17.71
N ALA A 38 10.25 -16.98 16.59
CA ALA A 38 11.35 -16.07 16.38
C ALA A 38 10.82 -14.68 16.03
N VAL A 39 11.47 -13.66 16.59
CA VAL A 39 11.21 -12.24 16.26
C VAL A 39 12.54 -11.64 15.82
N PRO A 40 12.64 -11.11 14.58
CA PRO A 40 13.86 -10.47 14.10
C PRO A 40 14.20 -9.21 14.92
N GLN A 41 15.46 -8.76 14.78
CA GLN A 41 15.94 -7.55 15.42
C GLN A 41 15.06 -6.33 15.07
N THR A 42 14.81 -5.50 16.08
CA THR A 42 14.05 -4.24 15.90
C THR A 42 14.82 -3.26 15.01
N PRO A 43 14.20 -2.69 13.96
CA PRO A 43 14.82 -1.68 13.13
C PRO A 43 15.19 -0.42 13.93
N ILE A 44 16.37 0.14 13.65
CA ILE A 44 16.87 1.39 14.23
C ILE A 44 16.77 2.48 13.17
N TYR A 45 15.76 3.34 13.25
CA TYR A 45 15.44 4.32 12.20
C TYR A 45 16.37 5.53 12.13
N SER A 46 17.30 5.71 13.06
CA SER A 46 18.44 6.62 12.89
C SER A 46 19.52 6.07 11.96
N ASP A 47 19.46 4.78 11.64
CA ASP A 47 20.29 4.15 10.62
C ASP A 47 19.63 4.31 9.24
N SER A 48 20.30 5.04 8.34
CA SER A 48 19.82 5.29 6.98
C SER A 48 19.62 4.01 6.17
N THR A 49 20.29 2.92 6.52
CA THR A 49 20.09 1.63 5.86
C THR A 49 18.71 1.04 6.11
N GLN A 50 17.98 1.49 7.12
CA GLN A 50 16.60 1.06 7.40
C GLN A 50 15.54 1.80 6.57
N TRP A 51 15.97 2.51 5.53
CA TRP A 51 15.12 3.31 4.66
C TRP A 51 15.43 3.10 3.17
N HIS A 52 14.44 3.31 2.34
CA HIS A 52 14.59 3.71 0.97
C HIS A 52 14.18 5.18 0.84
N ILE A 53 15.17 6.06 0.62
CA ILE A 53 14.98 7.51 0.54
C ILE A 53 15.46 7.99 -0.82
N ILE A 54 14.61 8.78 -1.50
CA ILE A 54 14.98 9.54 -2.69
C ILE A 54 14.69 11.02 -2.40
N ASP A 55 15.72 11.77 -2.11
CA ASP A 55 15.61 13.23 -1.95
C ASP A 55 15.72 13.92 -3.32
N ARG A 56 14.63 14.52 -3.77
CA ARG A 56 14.53 15.29 -5.01
C ARG A 56 14.54 16.79 -4.76
N HIS A 57 14.78 17.20 -3.51
CA HIS A 57 14.65 18.59 -3.06
C HIS A 57 13.26 19.18 -3.36
N ALA A 58 12.26 18.34 -3.34
CA ALA A 58 10.87 18.69 -3.61
C ALA A 58 10.23 19.39 -2.39
N PRO A 59 9.23 20.26 -2.60
CA PRO A 59 8.52 20.92 -1.50
C PRO A 59 7.57 19.99 -0.74
N ILE A 60 7.27 18.83 -1.27
CA ILE A 60 6.34 17.84 -0.69
C ILE A 60 7.01 16.48 -0.65
N ASP A 61 6.71 15.71 0.40
CA ASP A 61 7.17 14.34 0.58
C ASP A 61 6.07 13.32 0.26
N LEU A 62 6.45 12.14 -0.20
CA LEU A 62 5.65 10.92 -0.14
C LEU A 62 6.23 9.99 0.91
N PHE A 63 5.49 9.72 1.99
CA PHE A 63 5.79 8.66 2.93
C PHE A 63 4.98 7.42 2.57
N TYR A 64 5.68 6.34 2.19
CA TYR A 64 5.06 5.12 1.70
C TYR A 64 5.34 3.93 2.62
N ILE A 65 4.30 3.16 2.93
CA ILE A 65 4.38 1.93 3.74
C ILE A 65 4.13 0.73 2.84
N VAL A 66 5.15 -0.11 2.71
CA VAL A 66 5.17 -1.31 1.85
C VAL A 66 4.14 -2.33 2.29
N SER A 67 3.61 -3.08 1.34
CA SER A 67 2.69 -4.19 1.56
C SER A 67 3.39 -5.44 2.12
N THR A 68 2.68 -6.58 2.13
CA THR A 68 3.23 -7.86 2.59
C THR A 68 4.00 -8.55 1.48
N GLU A 69 5.33 -8.56 1.56
CA GLU A 69 6.22 -9.11 0.54
C GLU A 69 6.84 -10.46 0.93
N THR A 70 6.57 -10.95 2.15
CA THR A 70 7.23 -12.15 2.69
C THR A 70 6.23 -13.21 3.14
N GLY A 71 6.61 -14.49 2.99
CA GLY A 71 5.95 -15.63 3.61
C GLY A 71 6.65 -16.08 4.89
N ASP A 72 6.02 -17.00 5.64
CA ASP A 72 6.64 -17.63 6.83
C ASP A 72 7.93 -18.35 6.47
N TYR A 73 8.92 -18.25 7.33
CA TYR A 73 10.24 -18.86 7.15
C TYR A 73 10.86 -19.30 8.50
N LEU A 74 12.01 -19.96 8.45
CA LEU A 74 12.77 -20.29 9.65
C LEU A 74 13.88 -19.26 9.89
N PHE A 75 13.79 -18.56 10.99
CA PHE A 75 14.84 -17.68 11.49
C PHE A 75 15.67 -18.42 12.54
N ASN A 76 16.93 -18.73 12.21
CA ASN A 76 17.80 -19.56 13.06
C ASN A 76 17.14 -20.91 13.46
N GLY A 77 16.44 -21.55 12.52
CA GLY A 77 15.78 -22.81 12.77
C GLY A 77 14.44 -22.74 13.51
N VAL A 78 13.94 -21.54 13.83
CA VAL A 78 12.69 -21.30 14.56
C VAL A 78 11.68 -20.63 13.63
N PRO A 79 10.39 -21.01 13.63
CA PRO A 79 9.36 -20.35 12.82
C PRO A 79 9.28 -18.85 13.08
N CYS A 80 9.29 -18.06 12.02
CA CYS A 80 9.21 -16.61 12.05
C CYS A 80 8.09 -16.10 11.14
N HIS A 81 7.32 -15.15 11.65
CA HIS A 81 6.16 -14.54 10.99
C HIS A 81 6.36 -13.06 10.67
N TYR A 82 7.60 -12.59 10.66
CA TYR A 82 7.95 -11.19 10.46
C TYR A 82 9.15 -11.05 9.53
N ALA A 83 9.14 -10.06 8.67
CA ALA A 83 10.29 -9.76 7.82
C ALA A 83 11.51 -9.35 8.66
N ASP A 84 12.68 -9.89 8.34
CA ASP A 84 13.96 -9.46 8.92
C ASP A 84 14.54 -8.32 8.09
N THR A 85 14.49 -7.09 8.63
CA THR A 85 14.97 -5.88 7.95
C THR A 85 16.50 -5.79 7.87
N TYR A 86 17.23 -6.71 8.46
CA TYR A 86 18.69 -6.83 8.36
C TYR A 86 19.11 -7.96 7.41
N ASN A 87 18.17 -8.74 6.89
CA ASN A 87 18.45 -9.80 5.93
C ASN A 87 18.33 -9.30 4.48
N ASP A 88 19.41 -9.29 3.73
CA ASP A 88 19.45 -8.76 2.37
C ASP A 88 18.47 -9.42 1.39
N SER A 89 18.21 -10.73 1.55
CA SER A 89 17.29 -11.45 0.68
C SER A 89 15.83 -11.02 0.93
N ILE A 90 15.46 -10.82 2.18
CA ILE A 90 14.14 -10.30 2.58
C ILE A 90 14.01 -8.83 2.16
N ARG A 91 15.04 -8.03 2.42
CA ARG A 91 15.05 -6.61 2.02
C ARG A 91 14.84 -6.41 0.53
N ARG A 92 15.41 -7.27 -0.33
CA ARG A 92 15.22 -7.17 -1.79
C ARG A 92 13.76 -7.31 -2.21
N LEU A 93 12.95 -8.10 -1.49
CA LEU A 93 11.51 -8.22 -1.77
C LEU A 93 10.79 -6.91 -1.49
N LEU A 94 11.00 -6.34 -0.29
CA LEU A 94 10.42 -5.04 0.09
C LEU A 94 10.92 -3.92 -0.83
N TYR A 95 12.19 -3.92 -1.17
CA TYR A 95 12.82 -2.91 -2.03
C TYR A 95 12.22 -2.89 -3.43
N ALA A 96 11.84 -4.05 -3.97
CA ALA A 96 11.22 -4.13 -5.30
C ALA A 96 9.89 -3.35 -5.36
N GLU A 97 9.04 -3.46 -4.34
CA GLU A 97 7.82 -2.67 -4.25
C GLU A 97 8.14 -1.18 -4.04
N MET A 98 9.07 -0.85 -3.14
CA MET A 98 9.46 0.55 -2.88
C MET A 98 9.88 1.27 -4.16
N VAL A 99 10.72 0.66 -4.99
CA VAL A 99 11.17 1.23 -6.26
C VAL A 99 10.01 1.36 -7.25
N GLY A 100 9.19 0.32 -7.40
CA GLY A 100 8.04 0.37 -8.31
C GLY A 100 7.03 1.46 -7.91
N VAL A 101 6.80 1.65 -6.63
CA VAL A 101 5.90 2.70 -6.12
C VAL A 101 6.52 4.08 -6.26
N ASP A 102 7.82 4.24 -6.02
CA ASP A 102 8.52 5.50 -6.27
C ASP A 102 8.34 5.95 -7.73
N GLU A 103 8.54 5.05 -8.68
CA GLU A 103 8.35 5.33 -10.11
C GLU A 103 6.91 5.72 -10.47
N ILE A 104 5.92 5.12 -9.79
CA ILE A 104 4.50 5.36 -10.08
C ILE A 104 3.98 6.60 -9.36
N MET A 105 4.25 6.74 -8.08
CA MET A 105 3.55 7.68 -7.22
C MET A 105 4.37 8.93 -6.89
N SER A 106 5.69 8.85 -6.80
CA SER A 106 6.47 9.95 -6.24
C SER A 106 7.24 10.80 -7.23
N ASN A 107 7.22 10.53 -8.50
CA ASN A 107 8.00 11.07 -9.61
C ASN A 107 8.59 12.50 -9.44
N GLN A 108 7.92 13.40 -8.72
CA GLN A 108 8.35 14.78 -8.45
C GLN A 108 8.41 15.13 -6.96
N LEU A 109 8.20 14.15 -6.08
CA LEU A 109 8.18 14.31 -4.62
C LEU A 109 9.44 13.69 -4.03
N ASN A 110 9.84 14.11 -2.84
CA ASN A 110 10.79 13.31 -2.07
C ASN A 110 10.10 12.02 -1.65
N TYR A 111 10.82 10.93 -1.65
CA TYR A 111 10.28 9.61 -1.31
C TYR A 111 10.93 9.05 -0.05
N PHE A 112 10.10 8.60 0.89
CA PHE A 112 10.51 8.00 2.15
C PHE A 112 9.74 6.70 2.38
N SER A 113 10.43 5.58 2.42
CA SER A 113 9.82 4.29 2.73
C SER A 113 10.70 3.51 3.71
N PRO A 114 10.20 3.22 4.93
CA PRO A 114 10.96 2.47 5.93
C PRO A 114 10.89 0.98 5.66
N TYR A 115 11.99 0.27 5.94
CA TYR A 115 11.93 -1.17 6.19
C TYR A 115 11.34 -1.40 7.58
N TYR A 116 10.38 -2.31 7.69
CA TYR A 116 9.76 -2.66 8.95
C TYR A 116 9.53 -4.17 9.03
N ARG A 117 9.41 -4.71 10.22
CA ARG A 117 9.09 -6.12 10.43
C ARG A 117 7.63 -6.38 10.07
N GLN A 118 7.31 -6.29 8.77
CA GLN A 118 5.97 -6.61 8.29
C GLN A 118 5.59 -8.02 8.66
N CYS A 119 4.29 -8.24 8.90
CA CYS A 119 3.75 -9.59 9.06
C CYS A 119 3.85 -10.35 7.74
N THR A 120 4.14 -11.64 7.81
CA THR A 120 4.11 -12.54 6.65
C THR A 120 2.70 -12.78 6.14
N LEU A 121 2.56 -13.23 4.89
CA LEU A 121 1.29 -13.44 4.21
C LEU A 121 0.37 -14.41 4.98
N GLN A 122 0.92 -15.43 5.64
CA GLN A 122 0.17 -16.36 6.49
C GLN A 122 -0.56 -15.68 7.65
N SER A 123 -0.12 -14.49 8.05
CA SER A 123 -0.80 -13.72 9.10
C SER A 123 -2.19 -13.23 8.68
N PHE A 124 -2.43 -13.11 7.38
CA PHE A 124 -3.68 -12.62 6.80
C PHE A 124 -4.65 -13.73 6.40
N THR A 125 -4.38 -14.99 6.77
CA THR A 125 -5.30 -16.12 6.53
C THR A 125 -6.46 -16.17 7.54
N SER A 126 -6.36 -15.44 8.64
CA SER A 126 -7.48 -15.22 9.57
C SER A 126 -7.30 -13.93 10.38
N SER A 127 -8.42 -13.36 10.82
CA SER A 127 -8.44 -12.16 11.67
C SER A 127 -7.69 -12.38 12.99
N ASP A 128 -7.79 -13.56 13.59
CA ASP A 128 -7.11 -13.91 14.85
C ASP A 128 -5.58 -13.89 14.71
N LEU A 129 -5.05 -14.41 13.61
CA LEU A 129 -3.61 -14.39 13.35
C LEU A 129 -3.12 -12.98 13.10
N MET A 130 -3.86 -12.22 12.31
CA MET A 130 -3.56 -10.82 12.05
C MET A 130 -3.54 -10.03 13.36
N GLN A 131 -4.59 -10.08 14.16
CA GLN A 131 -4.69 -9.33 15.42
C GLN A 131 -3.55 -9.66 16.40
N LYS A 132 -3.07 -10.90 16.43
CA LYS A 132 -1.94 -11.31 17.28
C LYS A 132 -0.59 -10.81 16.80
N ARG A 133 -0.42 -10.64 15.49
CA ARG A 133 0.90 -10.36 14.88
C ARG A 133 1.08 -8.90 14.50
N ILE A 134 0.03 -8.24 14.01
CA ILE A 134 0.09 -6.87 13.50
C ILE A 134 0.62 -5.82 14.50
N PRO A 135 0.41 -5.94 15.84
CA PRO A 135 0.91 -4.93 16.78
C PRO A 135 2.42 -4.72 16.75
N LEU A 136 3.20 -5.79 16.46
CA LEU A 136 4.65 -5.67 16.33
C LEU A 136 5.04 -4.85 15.10
N ALA A 137 4.45 -5.15 13.95
CA ALA A 137 4.67 -4.42 12.70
C ALA A 137 4.26 -2.95 12.84
N MET A 138 3.10 -2.69 13.45
CA MET A 138 2.64 -1.33 13.74
C MET A 138 3.56 -0.57 14.68
N GLY A 139 4.15 -1.24 15.67
CA GLY A 139 5.16 -0.64 16.55
C GLY A 139 6.38 -0.13 15.76
N ASP A 140 6.81 -0.86 14.75
CA ASP A 140 7.89 -0.42 13.85
C ASP A 140 7.45 0.77 13.00
N VAL A 141 6.29 0.70 12.36
CA VAL A 141 5.77 1.79 11.51
C VAL A 141 5.60 3.09 12.30
N ARG A 142 5.07 3.03 13.54
CA ARG A 142 4.95 4.21 14.43
C ARG A 142 6.30 4.84 14.71
N ARG A 143 7.33 4.02 15.02
CA ARG A 143 8.68 4.53 15.26
C ARG A 143 9.30 5.14 14.00
N ALA A 144 9.10 4.50 12.85
CA ALA A 144 9.56 5.03 11.57
C ALA A 144 8.90 6.38 11.25
N PHE A 145 7.58 6.46 11.36
CA PHE A 145 6.85 7.70 11.06
C PHE A 145 7.21 8.83 12.04
N ALA A 146 7.37 8.53 13.32
CA ALA A 146 7.84 9.51 14.32
C ALA A 146 9.26 10.01 13.96
N HIS A 147 10.18 9.09 13.61
CA HIS A 147 11.53 9.46 13.19
C HIS A 147 11.50 10.32 11.91
N TYR A 148 10.70 9.97 10.93
CA TYR A 148 10.50 10.75 9.71
C TYR A 148 10.04 12.18 10.03
N LEU A 149 8.99 12.35 10.83
CA LEU A 149 8.46 13.66 11.18
C LEU A 149 9.47 14.54 11.93
N HIS A 150 10.26 13.95 12.82
CA HIS A 150 11.19 14.68 13.67
C HIS A 150 12.55 14.97 13.03
N HIS A 151 13.03 14.09 12.13
CA HIS A 151 14.42 14.13 11.66
C HIS A 151 14.56 14.24 10.14
N LEU A 152 13.59 13.81 9.37
CA LEU A 152 13.71 13.71 7.91
C LEU A 152 12.78 14.67 7.15
N ASN A 153 11.57 14.89 7.65
CA ASN A 153 10.54 15.66 6.94
C ASN A 153 10.83 17.17 6.91
N GLY A 154 11.51 17.75 7.92
CA GLY A 154 11.82 19.17 7.98
C GLY A 154 10.59 20.10 7.97
N GLY A 155 9.43 19.62 8.39
CA GLY A 155 8.18 20.39 8.42
C GLY A 155 7.45 20.49 7.08
N ARG A 156 7.93 19.83 6.01
CA ARG A 156 7.29 19.84 4.69
C ARG A 156 5.91 19.22 4.74
N PRO A 157 4.98 19.64 3.85
CA PRO A 157 3.77 18.90 3.57
C PRO A 157 4.10 17.48 3.06
N PHE A 158 3.19 16.54 3.29
CA PHE A 158 3.42 15.16 2.89
C PHE A 158 2.13 14.46 2.42
N ILE A 159 2.31 13.49 1.55
CA ILE A 159 1.32 12.46 1.21
C ILE A 159 1.66 11.22 2.02
N LEU A 160 0.67 10.63 2.67
CA LEU A 160 0.80 9.36 3.36
C LEU A 160 0.17 8.27 2.50
N ALA A 161 0.90 7.22 2.16
CA ALA A 161 0.37 6.16 1.32
C ALA A 161 0.81 4.78 1.79
N GLY A 162 -0.01 3.79 1.52
CA GLY A 162 0.31 2.39 1.77
C GLY A 162 -0.57 1.46 0.97
N PHE A 163 -0.09 0.25 0.78
CA PHE A 163 -0.82 -0.80 0.10
C PHE A 163 -1.00 -2.01 1.03
N SER A 164 -2.20 -2.62 1.01
CA SER A 164 -2.49 -3.83 1.79
C SER A 164 -2.18 -3.66 3.28
N GLN A 165 -1.24 -4.41 3.87
CA GLN A 165 -0.76 -4.22 5.24
C GLN A 165 -0.25 -2.78 5.48
N GLY A 166 0.40 -2.17 4.48
CA GLY A 166 0.81 -0.78 4.54
C GLY A 166 -0.38 0.18 4.60
N ALA A 167 -1.46 -0.12 3.90
CA ALA A 167 -2.70 0.67 3.95
C ALA A 167 -3.40 0.55 5.31
N TYR A 168 -3.43 -0.65 5.91
CA TYR A 168 -3.83 -0.81 7.30
C TYR A 168 -3.03 0.13 8.22
N ALA A 169 -1.71 0.17 8.03
CA ALA A 169 -0.85 1.02 8.85
C ALA A 169 -1.14 2.52 8.62
N VAL A 170 -1.49 2.95 7.40
CA VAL A 170 -1.94 4.33 7.13
C VAL A 170 -3.17 4.68 7.96
N VAL A 171 -4.19 3.80 7.98
CA VAL A 171 -5.41 4.01 8.79
C VAL A 171 -5.06 4.18 10.27
N GLU A 172 -4.20 3.30 10.81
CA GLU A 172 -3.78 3.36 12.21
C GLU A 172 -2.98 4.64 12.53
N LEU A 173 -2.08 5.08 11.66
CA LEU A 173 -1.36 6.34 11.85
C LEU A 173 -2.30 7.55 11.85
N LEU A 174 -3.32 7.57 10.98
CA LEU A 174 -4.31 8.66 10.93
C LEU A 174 -5.11 8.77 12.24
N LYS A 175 -5.38 7.64 12.90
CA LYS A 175 -6.06 7.62 14.20
C LYS A 175 -5.25 8.31 15.31
N GLU A 176 -3.93 8.25 15.20
CA GLU A 176 -3.01 8.73 16.25
C GLU A 176 -2.40 10.11 15.94
N MET A 177 -2.59 10.61 14.71
CA MET A 177 -1.95 11.83 14.23
C MET A 177 -2.54 13.07 14.89
N ASP A 178 -1.67 13.93 15.41
CA ASP A 178 -2.08 15.21 16.01
C ASP A 178 -2.54 16.22 14.95
N SER A 179 -3.24 17.26 15.41
CA SER A 179 -3.82 18.29 14.52
C SER A 179 -2.78 19.15 13.79
N ALA A 180 -1.56 19.28 14.31
CA ALA A 180 -0.49 20.03 13.63
C ALA A 180 0.08 19.20 12.47
N THR A 181 0.27 17.92 12.68
CA THR A 181 0.72 16.98 11.66
C THR A 181 -0.31 16.80 10.56
N ILE A 182 -1.61 16.62 10.91
CA ILE A 182 -2.67 16.43 9.92
C ILE A 182 -2.85 17.65 9.00
N ARG A 183 -2.64 18.88 9.49
CA ARG A 183 -2.71 20.09 8.65
C ARG A 183 -1.65 20.12 7.54
N ARG A 184 -0.56 19.38 7.68
CA ARG A 184 0.50 19.25 6.65
C ARG A 184 0.26 18.09 5.70
N MET A 185 -0.71 17.23 5.99
CA MET A 185 -1.03 16.11 5.12
C MET A 185 -1.82 16.59 3.90
N VAL A 186 -1.26 16.35 2.71
CA VAL A 186 -1.91 16.64 1.44
C VAL A 186 -3.08 15.69 1.19
N ALA A 187 -2.84 14.41 1.35
CA ALA A 187 -3.84 13.34 1.27
C ALA A 187 -3.27 12.03 1.84
N ALA A 188 -4.15 11.10 2.21
CA ALA A 188 -3.79 9.73 2.56
C ALA A 188 -4.35 8.75 1.51
N TYR A 189 -3.52 7.81 1.04
CA TYR A 189 -3.90 6.76 0.10
C TYR A 189 -3.90 5.40 0.80
N VAL A 190 -5.10 4.88 1.05
CA VAL A 190 -5.39 3.58 1.66
C VAL A 190 -5.75 2.62 0.54
N ILE A 191 -4.74 2.01 -0.09
CA ILE A 191 -4.93 1.18 -1.28
C ILE A 191 -5.03 -0.29 -0.85
N GLY A 192 -6.12 -0.97 -1.23
CA GLY A 192 -6.28 -2.39 -0.93
C GLY A 192 -6.49 -2.68 0.57
N TRP A 193 -7.17 -1.81 1.26
CA TRP A 193 -7.64 -1.99 2.63
C TRP A 193 -8.99 -1.32 2.81
N HIS A 194 -9.56 -1.37 4.01
CA HIS A 194 -10.84 -0.77 4.33
C HIS A 194 -10.70 0.34 5.39
N VAL A 195 -11.70 1.20 5.43
CA VAL A 195 -11.96 2.17 6.51
C VAL A 195 -13.38 1.92 7.00
N THR A 196 -13.53 1.49 8.24
CA THR A 196 -14.83 1.12 8.80
C THR A 196 -15.63 2.32 9.32
N ALA A 197 -16.93 2.14 9.53
CA ALA A 197 -17.76 3.14 10.20
C ALA A 197 -17.27 3.47 11.61
N HIS A 198 -16.72 2.47 12.30
CA HIS A 198 -16.09 2.66 13.61
C HIS A 198 -14.86 3.59 13.52
N ASP A 199 -13.99 3.36 12.53
CA ASP A 199 -12.82 4.20 12.31
C ASP A 199 -13.21 5.66 12.06
N LEU A 200 -14.21 5.89 11.18
CA LEU A 200 -14.70 7.22 10.88
C LEU A 200 -15.31 7.92 12.12
N ALA A 201 -16.07 7.18 12.93
CA ALA A 201 -16.71 7.74 14.12
C ALA A 201 -15.69 8.14 15.22
N GLN A 202 -14.57 7.41 15.31
CA GLN A 202 -13.53 7.64 16.31
C GLN A 202 -12.47 8.65 15.87
N THR A 203 -12.37 8.94 14.57
CA THR A 203 -11.19 9.64 14.05
C THR A 203 -11.57 10.73 13.04
N PRO A 204 -11.61 12.01 13.46
CA PRO A 204 -11.90 13.13 12.55
C PRO A 204 -10.87 13.30 11.41
N ASN A 205 -9.70 12.69 11.53
CA ASN A 205 -8.63 12.75 10.54
C ASN A 205 -8.91 11.87 9.31
N LEU A 206 -9.76 10.86 9.44
CA LEU A 206 -10.18 9.98 8.35
C LEU A 206 -11.32 10.64 7.54
N ARG A 207 -10.98 11.63 6.72
CA ARG A 207 -11.96 12.36 5.90
C ARG A 207 -12.06 11.74 4.51
N PRO A 208 -13.18 11.12 4.12
CA PRO A 208 -13.34 10.55 2.77
C PRO A 208 -13.17 11.60 1.67
N ALA A 209 -12.39 11.27 0.63
CA ALA A 209 -12.28 12.10 -0.56
C ALA A 209 -13.62 12.11 -1.33
N GLN A 210 -14.01 13.26 -1.86
CA GLN A 210 -15.24 13.44 -2.65
C GLN A 210 -14.96 13.70 -4.14
N ASP A 211 -13.75 14.16 -4.46
CA ASP A 211 -13.32 14.44 -5.83
C ASP A 211 -11.79 14.24 -6.03
N SER A 212 -11.31 14.60 -7.21
CA SER A 212 -9.88 14.48 -7.57
C SER A 212 -8.98 15.50 -6.89
N ALA A 213 -9.52 16.54 -6.27
CA ALA A 213 -8.77 17.73 -5.87
C ALA A 213 -8.86 18.06 -4.37
N ASP A 214 -9.67 17.35 -3.61
CA ASP A 214 -9.79 17.51 -2.15
C ASP A 214 -8.45 17.36 -1.45
N LEU A 215 -8.22 18.15 -0.38
CA LEU A 215 -7.01 18.13 0.42
C LEU A 215 -7.29 17.70 1.86
N GLY A 216 -6.31 17.05 2.48
CA GLY A 216 -6.42 16.51 3.83
C GLY A 216 -7.46 15.38 3.92
N VAL A 217 -7.57 14.55 2.89
CA VAL A 217 -8.59 13.51 2.73
C VAL A 217 -7.98 12.13 2.63
N THR A 218 -8.83 11.12 2.82
CA THR A 218 -8.50 9.70 2.68
C THR A 218 -9.10 9.16 1.38
N ILE A 219 -8.22 8.63 0.53
CA ILE A 219 -8.55 7.89 -0.69
C ILE A 219 -8.51 6.41 -0.35
N CYS A 220 -9.59 5.67 -0.64
CA CYS A 220 -9.66 4.24 -0.42
C CYS A 220 -10.35 3.56 -1.59
N TYR A 221 -9.86 2.40 -1.99
CA TYR A 221 -10.50 1.52 -2.97
C TYR A 221 -9.99 0.09 -2.88
N ASN A 222 -10.84 -0.84 -3.29
CA ASN A 222 -10.56 -2.27 -3.47
C ASN A 222 -11.20 -2.73 -4.76
N SER A 223 -10.51 -3.53 -5.56
CA SER A 223 -10.92 -3.88 -6.92
C SER A 223 -11.21 -5.37 -7.09
N VAL A 224 -12.34 -5.66 -7.73
CA VAL A 224 -12.83 -7.03 -7.98
C VAL A 224 -13.45 -7.13 -9.38
N ARG A 225 -13.56 -8.32 -9.93
CA ARG A 225 -14.37 -8.58 -11.12
C ARG A 225 -15.87 -8.43 -10.79
N ASP A 226 -16.27 -9.02 -9.69
CA ASP A 226 -17.60 -8.96 -9.12
C ASP A 226 -17.54 -9.13 -7.59
N ASN A 227 -18.61 -8.80 -6.89
CA ASN A 227 -18.64 -8.79 -5.42
C ASN A 227 -18.35 -10.15 -4.77
N SER A 228 -18.60 -11.27 -5.47
CA SER A 228 -18.29 -12.61 -4.95
C SER A 228 -16.78 -12.88 -4.88
N CYS A 229 -15.97 -12.09 -5.58
CA CYS A 229 -14.51 -12.18 -5.59
C CYS A 229 -13.84 -11.38 -4.46
N ALA A 230 -14.60 -10.70 -3.61
CA ALA A 230 -14.05 -9.93 -2.50
C ALA A 230 -13.28 -10.82 -1.49
N ILE A 231 -12.26 -10.26 -0.87
CA ILE A 231 -11.55 -10.87 0.26
C ILE A 231 -12.04 -10.15 1.53
N PRO A 232 -12.87 -10.78 2.38
CA PRO A 232 -13.51 -10.11 3.51
C PRO A 232 -12.51 -9.38 4.41
N LEU A 233 -11.40 -10.00 4.76
CA LEU A 233 -10.38 -9.43 5.64
C LEU A 233 -9.89 -8.03 5.22
N ILE A 234 -9.91 -7.71 3.93
CA ILE A 234 -9.39 -6.44 3.39
C ILE A 234 -10.46 -5.49 2.89
N SER A 235 -11.72 -5.91 2.81
CA SER A 235 -12.80 -5.11 2.22
C SER A 235 -14.11 -5.14 2.97
N GLU A 236 -14.27 -6.01 3.98
CA GLU A 236 -15.48 -6.08 4.79
C GLU A 236 -15.68 -4.79 5.60
N ASP A 237 -16.93 -4.38 5.77
CA ASP A 237 -17.32 -3.18 6.52
C ASP A 237 -16.70 -1.86 6.03
N ASN A 238 -16.18 -1.83 4.79
CA ASN A 238 -15.63 -0.61 4.22
C ASN A 238 -16.71 0.47 4.07
N CYS A 239 -16.41 1.69 4.51
CA CYS A 239 -17.29 2.85 4.45
C CYS A 239 -16.71 4.00 3.62
N VAL A 240 -15.54 3.82 2.99
CA VAL A 240 -14.87 4.85 2.20
C VAL A 240 -14.47 4.26 0.86
N ALA A 241 -14.95 4.84 -0.25
CA ALA A 241 -14.48 4.47 -1.56
C ALA A 241 -14.57 5.64 -2.55
N ILE A 242 -13.60 5.70 -3.45
CA ILE A 242 -13.59 6.61 -4.59
C ILE A 242 -13.00 5.87 -5.80
N ASN A 243 -13.64 6.00 -6.95
CA ASN A 243 -13.14 5.36 -8.17
C ASN A 243 -11.81 6.00 -8.62
N PRO A 244 -10.69 5.28 -8.64
CA PRO A 244 -9.37 5.85 -8.92
C PRO A 244 -9.18 6.29 -10.39
N VAL A 245 -10.14 6.01 -11.28
CA VAL A 245 -10.08 6.41 -12.70
C VAL A 245 -10.72 7.78 -12.94
N ASN A 246 -11.94 8.00 -12.44
CA ASN A 246 -12.67 9.24 -12.63
C ASN A 246 -12.80 10.10 -11.37
N TRP A 247 -12.34 9.62 -10.23
CA TRP A 247 -12.35 10.31 -8.91
C TRP A 247 -13.76 10.70 -8.46
N ARG A 248 -14.72 9.80 -8.69
CA ARG A 248 -16.12 9.96 -8.28
C ARG A 248 -16.48 8.93 -7.21
N THR A 249 -17.46 9.29 -6.39
CA THR A 249 -18.01 8.46 -5.31
C THR A 249 -19.39 7.89 -5.67
N ASP A 250 -19.79 7.96 -6.92
CA ASP A 250 -21.01 7.40 -7.47
C ASP A 250 -20.73 6.25 -8.46
N ALA A 251 -21.77 5.59 -8.94
CA ALA A 251 -21.70 4.47 -9.87
C ALA A 251 -21.40 4.88 -11.34
N THR A 252 -20.83 6.07 -11.59
CA THR A 252 -20.46 6.48 -12.95
C THR A 252 -19.29 5.63 -13.46
N PRO A 253 -19.47 4.83 -14.53
CA PRO A 253 -18.40 4.01 -15.09
C PRO A 253 -17.27 4.86 -15.68
N ALA A 254 -16.06 4.36 -15.61
CA ALA A 254 -14.90 4.99 -16.22
C ALA A 254 -14.08 3.97 -17.02
N LYS A 255 -13.66 4.35 -18.23
CA LYS A 255 -12.80 3.52 -19.07
C LYS A 255 -11.33 3.79 -18.78
N LEU A 256 -10.55 2.74 -18.74
CA LEU A 256 -9.12 2.77 -18.55
C LEU A 256 -8.45 1.82 -19.56
N ILE A 257 -7.50 2.34 -20.35
CA ILE A 257 -6.56 1.49 -21.09
C ILE A 257 -5.57 0.95 -20.07
N SER A 258 -5.56 -0.36 -19.90
CA SER A 258 -4.69 -0.99 -18.91
C SER A 258 -3.21 -0.73 -19.23
N PRO A 259 -2.41 -0.25 -18.27
CA PRO A 259 -0.98 -0.06 -18.49
C PRO A 259 -0.17 -1.35 -18.39
N ILE A 260 -0.80 -2.44 -17.93
CA ILE A 260 -0.15 -3.73 -17.63
C ILE A 260 -0.67 -4.90 -18.48
N SER A 261 -1.64 -4.64 -19.36
CA SER A 261 -2.20 -5.63 -20.30
C SER A 261 -2.72 -4.91 -21.55
N PRO A 262 -3.03 -5.62 -22.65
CA PRO A 262 -3.61 -5.01 -23.84
C PRO A 262 -5.08 -4.60 -23.69
N ASP A 263 -5.67 -4.80 -22.50
CA ASP A 263 -7.09 -4.63 -22.29
C ASP A 263 -7.50 -3.16 -22.16
N THR A 264 -8.74 -2.86 -22.53
CA THR A 264 -9.45 -1.68 -22.10
C THR A 264 -10.50 -2.11 -21.09
N VAL A 265 -10.36 -1.68 -19.86
CA VAL A 265 -11.26 -2.06 -18.76
C VAL A 265 -12.27 -0.95 -18.47
N THR A 266 -13.42 -1.35 -17.95
CA THR A 266 -14.40 -0.41 -17.36
C THR A 266 -14.39 -0.60 -15.85
N VAL A 267 -14.17 0.49 -15.12
CA VAL A 267 -14.13 0.51 -13.65
C VAL A 267 -15.34 1.27 -13.13
N THR A 268 -16.16 0.60 -12.31
CA THR A 268 -17.38 1.17 -11.73
C THR A 268 -17.38 0.98 -10.22
N LEU A 269 -17.69 2.02 -9.46
CA LEU A 269 -17.94 1.88 -8.04
C LEU A 269 -19.31 1.25 -7.79
N ASP A 270 -19.37 0.08 -7.16
CA ASP A 270 -20.59 -0.43 -6.58
C ASP A 270 -20.87 0.30 -5.26
N THR A 271 -21.90 1.15 -5.26
CA THR A 271 -22.23 1.99 -4.11
C THR A 271 -22.83 1.23 -2.91
N ASN A 272 -23.20 -0.02 -3.08
CA ASN A 272 -23.70 -0.86 -1.99
C ASN A 272 -22.57 -1.56 -1.23
N THR A 273 -21.55 -2.05 -1.97
CA THR A 273 -20.42 -2.79 -1.41
C THR A 273 -19.15 -1.95 -1.28
N LEU A 274 -19.14 -0.77 -1.90
CA LEU A 274 -17.98 0.13 -1.99
C LEU A 274 -16.74 -0.53 -2.60
N LEU A 275 -16.95 -1.50 -3.51
CA LEU A 275 -15.91 -2.14 -4.30
C LEU A 275 -15.88 -1.55 -5.72
N MET A 276 -14.68 -1.47 -6.31
CA MET A 276 -14.50 -1.20 -7.73
C MET A 276 -14.74 -2.48 -8.53
N THR A 277 -15.83 -2.57 -9.27
CA THR A 277 -16.00 -3.64 -10.26
C THR A 277 -15.20 -3.31 -11.51
N VAL A 278 -14.38 -4.27 -11.98
CA VAL A 278 -13.50 -4.13 -13.14
C VAL A 278 -13.89 -5.13 -14.21
N GLU A 279 -14.46 -4.65 -15.29
CA GLU A 279 -14.87 -5.45 -16.45
C GLU A 279 -13.84 -5.37 -17.57
N GLY A 280 -13.65 -6.46 -18.30
CA GLY A 280 -12.80 -6.50 -19.50
C GLY A 280 -11.33 -6.80 -19.24
N TYR A 281 -10.92 -7.15 -18.02
CA TYR A 281 -9.57 -7.60 -17.72
C TYR A 281 -9.43 -9.11 -18.00
N SER A 282 -8.48 -9.48 -18.87
CA SER A 282 -8.38 -10.84 -19.44
C SER A 282 -7.34 -11.75 -18.73
N ARG A 283 -6.41 -11.19 -17.97
CA ARG A 283 -5.33 -11.97 -17.35
C ARG A 283 -5.75 -12.61 -16.04
N THR A 284 -5.07 -13.72 -15.66
CA THR A 284 -5.33 -14.48 -14.45
C THR A 284 -4.10 -14.65 -13.55
N ASP A 285 -2.96 -14.10 -13.93
CA ASP A 285 -1.65 -14.25 -13.26
C ASP A 285 -1.42 -13.30 -12.09
N TYR A 286 -2.50 -12.81 -11.48
CA TYR A 286 -2.50 -11.81 -10.39
C TYR A 286 -2.99 -12.35 -9.04
N VAL A 287 -3.39 -13.60 -8.98
CA VAL A 287 -4.01 -14.16 -7.77
C VAL A 287 -2.98 -14.30 -6.66
N LEU A 288 -3.23 -13.63 -5.54
CA LEU A 288 -2.37 -13.75 -4.36
C LEU A 288 -2.40 -15.18 -3.80
N PRO A 289 -1.24 -15.77 -3.49
CA PRO A 289 -1.20 -17.05 -2.78
C PRO A 289 -1.98 -16.97 -1.46
N LEU A 290 -2.55 -18.10 -1.03
CA LEU A 290 -3.22 -18.33 0.26
C LEU A 290 -4.54 -17.59 0.48
N ILE A 291 -4.61 -16.29 0.18
CA ILE A 291 -5.79 -15.45 0.49
C ILE A 291 -6.53 -14.97 -0.75
N GLY A 292 -5.85 -14.91 -1.89
CA GLY A 292 -6.44 -14.44 -3.15
C GLY A 292 -7.34 -15.45 -3.82
N ARG A 293 -8.19 -14.95 -4.69
CA ARG A 293 -9.05 -15.74 -5.60
C ARG A 293 -9.10 -15.08 -6.97
N GLU A 294 -9.39 -15.85 -7.99
CA GLU A 294 -9.60 -15.30 -9.33
C GLU A 294 -10.75 -14.28 -9.33
N GLY A 295 -10.53 -13.18 -10.01
CA GLY A 295 -11.44 -12.04 -10.01
C GLY A 295 -11.26 -11.06 -8.85
N ASN A 296 -10.38 -11.32 -7.89
CA ASN A 296 -9.94 -10.31 -6.94
C ASN A 296 -8.66 -9.66 -7.47
N TYR A 297 -8.68 -8.35 -7.68
CA TYR A 297 -7.58 -7.60 -8.32
C TYR A 297 -6.66 -6.90 -7.31
N HIS A 298 -6.68 -7.31 -6.06
CA HIS A 298 -5.91 -6.70 -4.98
C HIS A 298 -4.43 -6.49 -5.35
N SER A 299 -3.75 -7.50 -5.90
CA SER A 299 -2.35 -7.38 -6.29
C SER A 299 -2.07 -6.38 -7.44
N LEU A 300 -3.10 -5.91 -8.12
CA LEU A 300 -2.99 -5.01 -9.27
C LEU A 300 -3.36 -3.56 -8.96
N GLU A 301 -3.84 -3.25 -7.77
CA GLU A 301 -4.47 -1.96 -7.46
C GLU A 301 -3.55 -0.75 -7.62
N ILE A 302 -2.25 -0.90 -7.46
CA ILE A 302 -1.29 0.16 -7.78
C ILE A 302 -0.97 0.16 -9.28
N SER A 303 -0.62 -0.99 -9.84
CA SER A 303 -0.12 -1.10 -11.21
C SER A 303 -1.22 -0.84 -12.26
N LEU A 304 -2.44 -1.32 -12.03
CA LEU A 304 -3.58 -1.08 -12.92
C LEU A 304 -3.93 0.41 -13.00
N TYR A 305 -3.88 1.11 -11.87
CA TYR A 305 -4.25 2.54 -11.78
C TYR A 305 -3.04 3.49 -11.78
N GLN A 306 -1.84 3.02 -12.11
CA GLN A 306 -0.59 3.79 -11.98
C GLN A 306 -0.64 5.19 -12.61
N GLN A 307 -1.21 5.33 -13.81
CA GLN A 307 -1.31 6.64 -14.48
C GLN A 307 -2.32 7.57 -13.80
N CYS A 308 -3.41 7.01 -13.28
CA CYS A 308 -4.45 7.76 -12.57
C CYS A 308 -3.90 8.23 -11.21
N LEU A 309 -3.20 7.37 -10.48
CA LEU A 309 -2.55 7.71 -9.22
C LEU A 309 -1.49 8.79 -9.40
N ARG A 310 -0.61 8.65 -10.39
CA ARG A 310 0.43 9.64 -10.71
C ARG A 310 -0.16 11.03 -10.96
N ARG A 311 -1.21 11.11 -11.80
CA ARG A 311 -1.88 12.40 -12.12
C ARG A 311 -2.57 12.99 -10.90
N ASN A 312 -3.24 12.16 -10.10
CA ASN A 312 -3.98 12.62 -8.93
C ASN A 312 -3.06 13.13 -7.83
N ILE A 313 -1.97 12.42 -7.56
CA ILE A 313 -0.94 12.83 -6.60
C ILE A 313 -0.34 14.18 -7.01
N ALA A 314 0.03 14.34 -8.29
CA ALA A 314 0.55 15.60 -8.80
C ALA A 314 -0.45 16.75 -8.65
N LEU A 315 -1.72 16.52 -9.02
CA LEU A 315 -2.79 17.52 -8.88
C LEU A 315 -2.99 17.97 -7.43
N ARG A 316 -3.06 17.03 -6.48
CA ARG A 316 -3.24 17.34 -5.06
C ARG A 316 -2.01 18.06 -4.49
N ALA A 317 -0.81 17.64 -4.87
CA ALA A 317 0.43 18.28 -4.46
C ALA A 317 0.51 19.74 -4.95
N GLU A 318 0.24 19.99 -6.23
CA GLU A 318 0.18 21.33 -6.81
C GLU A 318 -0.85 22.22 -6.10
N ARG A 319 -2.06 21.68 -5.89
CA ARG A 319 -3.13 22.41 -5.23
C ARG A 319 -2.81 22.76 -3.77
N PHE A 320 -2.13 21.89 -3.07
CA PHE A 320 -1.71 22.16 -1.69
C PHE A 320 -0.70 23.31 -1.62
N VAL A 321 0.30 23.33 -2.50
CA VAL A 321 1.29 24.40 -2.58
C VAL A 321 0.64 25.73 -2.94
N THR A 322 -0.25 25.72 -3.95
CA THR A 322 -0.96 26.95 -4.39
C THR A 322 -1.83 27.53 -3.28
N ARG A 323 -2.54 26.71 -2.52
CA ARG A 323 -3.34 27.14 -1.38
C ARG A 323 -2.50 27.83 -0.31
N SER A 324 -1.35 27.22 0.04
CA SER A 324 -0.45 27.75 1.09
C SER A 324 0.20 29.10 0.76
N HIS A 325 0.09 29.56 -0.47
CA HIS A 325 0.55 30.90 -0.88
C HIS A 325 -0.53 31.98 -0.75
N HIS A 326 -1.79 31.60 -0.49
CA HIS A 326 -2.93 32.54 -0.39
C HIS A 326 -3.45 32.68 1.05
N ASP A 327 -3.06 31.78 1.96
CA ASP A 327 -3.35 31.85 3.41
C ASP A 327 -2.15 32.49 4.16
#